data_b2e1265f0b3b4d38b88e4aaab9683ed5
#
_entry.id   b2e1265f0b3b4d38b88e4aaab9683ed5
#
_cell.length_a   1.000
_cell.length_b   1.000
_cell.length_c   1.000
_cell.angle_alpha   90.00
_cell.angle_beta   90.00
_cell.angle_gamma   90.00
#
_symmetry.space_group_name_H-M   'P 1'
#
loop_
_entity.id
_entity.type
_entity.pdbx_description
1 polymer ?
#
loop_
_entity_poly.entity_id
_entity_poly.type
_entity_poly.pdbx_seq_one_letter_code
_entity_poly.pdbx_strand_id
1 'polypeptide(L)'
;VRSSAASDVYKRQVGDEYEEGMDILRDLYAKASKDERTEVPLSELRVGLKCGGSDGFSGITANPLLGMFSDFLIAQGGTSVLTEVPEMFGAETILMNRCKNEELFEQTVHLINDFKEYFLSHGEPVGENPSPGNKAGGISTLEEKALGCTQKCGKSYVSGVMPYGERLKLSLIHISEPT
;
A
#
# COMPACT_ATOMS: atom_id res chain seq x y z
N VAL A 1 -5.65 5.09 -16.72
CA VAL A 1 -5.99 3.80 -16.08
C VAL A 1 -7.26 4.00 -15.27
N ARG A 2 -8.35 3.33 -15.65
CA ARG A 2 -9.59 3.36 -14.87
C ARG A 2 -9.39 2.51 -13.63
N SER A 3 -9.85 3.00 -12.48
CA SER A 3 -9.68 2.34 -11.18
C SER A 3 -10.36 0.96 -11.15
N SER A 4 -9.87 0.07 -10.30
CA SER A 4 -10.49 -1.25 -10.05
C SER A 4 -11.96 -1.15 -9.63
N ALA A 5 -12.34 -0.08 -8.93
CA ALA A 5 -13.72 0.20 -8.53
C ALA A 5 -14.65 0.38 -9.74
N ALA A 6 -14.21 1.00 -10.84
CA ALA A 6 -15.00 1.12 -12.06
C ALA A 6 -15.23 -0.25 -12.72
N SER A 7 -14.26 -1.16 -12.65
CA SER A 7 -14.41 -2.53 -13.15
C SER A 7 -15.40 -3.34 -12.32
N ASP A 8 -15.44 -3.17 -11.00
CA ASP A 8 -16.37 -3.87 -10.11
C ASP A 8 -17.83 -3.41 -10.29
N VAL A 9 -18.05 -2.13 -10.56
CA VAL A 9 -19.39 -1.61 -10.90
C VAL A 9 -19.87 -2.19 -12.23
N TYR A 10 -18.97 -2.34 -13.19
CA TYR A 10 -19.30 -2.92 -14.51
C TYR A 10 -19.73 -4.38 -14.42
N LYS A 11 -19.04 -5.19 -13.62
CA LYS A 11 -19.34 -6.63 -13.40
C LYS A 11 -20.78 -6.87 -12.93
N ARG A 12 -21.35 -5.97 -12.16
CA ARG A 12 -22.71 -6.10 -11.59
C ARG A 12 -23.82 -5.70 -12.56
N GLN A 13 -23.50 -5.18 -13.73
CA GLN A 13 -24.45 -4.60 -14.69
C GLN A 13 -24.57 -5.37 -16.00
N VAL A 14 -23.78 -6.41 -16.20
CA VAL A 14 -23.75 -7.22 -17.42
C VAL A 14 -24.33 -8.61 -17.19
N GLY A 15 -24.94 -9.17 -18.21
CA GLY A 15 -25.61 -10.48 -18.14
C GLY A 15 -24.63 -11.66 -18.08
N ASP A 16 -23.51 -11.57 -18.81
CA ASP A 16 -22.40 -12.53 -18.79
C ASP A 16 -21.09 -11.79 -18.53
N GLU A 17 -20.67 -11.80 -17.27
CA GLU A 17 -19.43 -11.13 -16.85
C GLU A 17 -18.17 -11.75 -17.44
N TYR A 18 -18.25 -12.99 -17.91
CA TYR A 18 -17.13 -13.70 -18.53
C TYR A 18 -16.86 -13.20 -19.94
N GLU A 19 -17.90 -13.10 -20.78
CA GLU A 19 -17.81 -12.58 -22.15
C GLU A 19 -17.39 -11.11 -22.17
N GLU A 20 -18.08 -10.27 -21.41
CA GLU A 20 -17.74 -8.84 -21.27
C GLU A 20 -16.32 -8.64 -20.71
N GLY A 21 -15.91 -9.42 -19.73
CA GLY A 21 -14.56 -9.38 -19.18
C GLY A 21 -13.50 -9.75 -20.22
N MET A 22 -13.78 -10.76 -21.04
CA MET A 22 -12.88 -11.17 -22.12
C MET A 22 -12.78 -10.12 -23.23
N ASP A 23 -13.87 -9.44 -23.56
CA ASP A 23 -13.85 -8.38 -24.58
C ASP A 23 -13.07 -7.16 -24.10
N ILE A 24 -13.24 -6.76 -22.83
CA ILE A 24 -12.41 -5.72 -22.22
C ILE A 24 -10.92 -6.10 -22.22
N LEU A 25 -10.59 -7.34 -21.90
CA LEU A 25 -9.21 -7.83 -21.91
C LEU A 25 -8.62 -7.83 -23.33
N ARG A 26 -9.38 -8.23 -24.33
CA ARG A 26 -8.96 -8.17 -25.76
C ARG A 26 -8.67 -6.74 -26.19
N ASP A 27 -9.53 -5.80 -25.82
CA ASP A 27 -9.34 -4.38 -26.13
C ASP A 27 -8.11 -3.80 -25.45
N LEU A 28 -7.90 -4.14 -24.17
CA LEU A 28 -6.69 -3.73 -23.42
C LEU A 28 -5.43 -4.33 -24.03
N TYR A 29 -5.47 -5.61 -24.39
CA TYR A 29 -4.35 -6.28 -25.05
C TYR A 29 -4.04 -5.67 -26.41
N ALA A 30 -5.07 -5.37 -27.22
CA ALA A 30 -4.88 -4.73 -28.52
C ALA A 30 -4.25 -3.33 -28.43
N LYS A 31 -4.45 -2.63 -27.32
CA LYS A 31 -3.78 -1.35 -27.02
C LYS A 31 -2.36 -1.58 -26.54
N ALA A 32 -2.17 -2.43 -25.54
CA ALA A 32 -0.86 -2.70 -24.93
C ALA A 32 0.12 -3.39 -25.89
N SER A 33 -0.39 -4.19 -26.84
CA SER A 33 0.46 -4.85 -27.85
C SER A 33 1.13 -3.90 -28.84
N LYS A 34 0.73 -2.65 -28.87
CA LYS A 34 1.34 -1.59 -29.70
C LYS A 34 2.45 -0.84 -28.96
N ASP A 35 2.57 -1.03 -27.65
CA ASP A 35 3.59 -0.38 -26.86
C ASP A 35 4.95 -1.01 -27.11
N GLU A 36 5.93 -0.17 -27.39
CA GLU A 36 7.32 -0.59 -27.53
C GLU A 36 8.03 -0.50 -26.18
N ARG A 37 8.77 -1.55 -25.85
CA ARG A 37 9.59 -1.57 -24.63
C ARG A 37 10.87 -0.81 -24.85
N THR A 38 11.20 0.08 -23.92
CA THR A 38 12.47 0.80 -23.87
C THR A 38 13.20 0.50 -22.57
N GLU A 39 14.53 0.59 -22.59
CA GLU A 39 15.31 0.48 -21.37
C GLU A 39 15.12 1.73 -20.51
N VAL A 40 14.85 1.51 -19.24
CA VAL A 40 14.74 2.57 -18.24
C VAL A 40 15.54 2.19 -16.99
N PRO A 41 16.16 3.14 -16.30
CA PRO A 41 16.84 2.85 -15.04
C PRO A 41 15.84 2.47 -13.94
N LEU A 42 16.25 1.64 -12.98
CA LEU A 42 15.43 1.24 -11.83
C LEU A 42 14.96 2.44 -10.98
N SER A 43 15.65 3.57 -11.09
CA SER A 43 15.24 4.83 -10.42
C SER A 43 13.88 5.37 -10.90
N GLU A 44 13.42 4.98 -12.07
CA GLU A 44 12.08 5.33 -12.58
C GLU A 44 10.98 4.43 -11.99
N LEU A 45 11.34 3.29 -11.40
CA LEU A 45 10.37 2.34 -10.88
C LEU A 45 9.80 2.82 -9.53
N ARG A 46 8.47 2.87 -9.48
CA ARG A 46 7.70 3.20 -8.27
C ARG A 46 6.76 2.06 -7.95
N VAL A 47 6.86 1.54 -6.74
CA VAL A 47 6.08 0.37 -6.30
C VAL A 47 5.29 0.72 -5.05
N GLY A 48 3.97 0.61 -5.15
CA GLY A 48 3.06 0.68 -4.01
C GLY A 48 2.98 -0.67 -3.28
N LEU A 49 3.08 -0.64 -1.97
CA LEU A 49 3.01 -1.81 -1.10
C LEU A 49 1.69 -1.79 -0.34
N LYS A 50 0.91 -2.85 -0.51
CA LYS A 50 -0.43 -2.99 0.01
C LYS A 50 -0.61 -4.32 0.74
N CYS A 51 -1.54 -4.36 1.71
CA CYS A 51 -2.00 -5.62 2.28
C CYS A 51 -3.03 -6.29 1.36
N GLY A 52 -2.93 -7.63 1.26
CA GLY A 52 -3.93 -8.48 0.63
C GLY A 52 -4.62 -9.37 1.68
N GLY A 53 -4.73 -10.67 1.42
CA GLY A 53 -5.24 -11.65 2.39
C GLY A 53 -4.16 -12.07 3.38
N SER A 54 -3.77 -11.20 4.30
CA SER A 54 -2.74 -11.49 5.29
C SER A 54 -3.15 -12.60 6.25
N ASP A 55 -2.20 -13.47 6.59
CA ASP A 55 -2.30 -14.53 7.59
C ASP A 55 -1.14 -14.46 8.59
N GLY A 56 -1.11 -15.34 9.58
CA GLY A 56 -0.06 -15.37 10.60
C GLY A 56 1.35 -15.61 10.04
N PHE A 57 1.50 -16.25 8.88
CA PHE A 57 2.79 -16.47 8.23
C PHE A 57 3.26 -15.27 7.39
N SER A 58 2.36 -14.41 6.95
CA SER A 58 2.69 -13.25 6.12
C SER A 58 3.72 -12.33 6.79
N GLY A 59 3.63 -12.16 8.11
CA GLY A 59 4.56 -11.33 8.90
C GLY A 59 5.98 -11.89 9.00
N ILE A 60 6.18 -13.18 8.78
CA ILE A 60 7.49 -13.84 8.87
C ILE A 60 8.03 -14.33 7.52
N THR A 61 7.25 -14.21 6.46
CA THR A 61 7.62 -14.66 5.10
C THR A 61 7.50 -13.54 4.08
N ALA A 62 6.30 -13.31 3.55
CA ALA A 62 6.05 -12.40 2.44
C ALA A 62 6.38 -10.94 2.77
N ASN A 63 6.01 -10.46 3.96
CA ASN A 63 6.24 -9.07 4.35
C ASN A 63 7.72 -8.72 4.52
N PRO A 64 8.55 -9.53 5.22
CA PRO A 64 9.99 -9.34 5.24
C PRO A 64 10.65 -9.42 3.86
N LEU A 65 10.19 -10.33 2.99
CA LEU A 65 10.68 -10.42 1.60
C LEU A 65 10.39 -9.14 0.81
N LEU A 66 9.17 -8.60 0.93
CA LEU A 66 8.83 -7.30 0.35
C LEU A 66 9.67 -6.17 0.93
N GLY A 67 10.00 -6.23 2.23
CA GLY A 67 10.92 -5.29 2.87
C GLY A 67 12.32 -5.33 2.26
N MET A 68 12.86 -6.52 2.02
CA MET A 68 14.15 -6.68 1.33
C MET A 68 14.10 -6.15 -0.12
N PHE A 69 13.01 -6.42 -0.82
CA PHE A 69 12.79 -5.87 -2.16
C PHE A 69 12.70 -4.34 -2.12
N SER A 70 11.99 -3.78 -1.15
CA SER A 70 11.87 -2.33 -0.96
C SER A 70 13.25 -1.68 -0.74
N ASP A 71 14.07 -2.24 0.14
CA ASP A 71 15.43 -1.76 0.39
C ASP A 71 16.31 -1.87 -0.87
N PHE A 72 16.20 -2.98 -1.60
CA PHE A 72 16.91 -3.15 -2.88
C PHE A 72 16.50 -2.08 -3.90
N LEU A 73 15.20 -1.87 -4.09
CA LEU A 73 14.67 -0.88 -5.03
C LEU A 73 15.17 0.54 -4.69
N ILE A 74 15.11 0.89 -3.40
CA ILE A 74 15.57 2.21 -2.91
C ILE A 74 17.09 2.37 -3.12
N ALA A 75 17.87 1.33 -2.89
CA ALA A 75 19.31 1.36 -3.14
C ALA A 75 19.65 1.61 -4.64
N GLN A 76 18.73 1.27 -5.56
CA GLN A 76 18.85 1.58 -6.99
C GLN A 76 18.23 2.94 -7.37
N GLY A 77 17.83 3.74 -6.40
CA GLY A 77 17.19 5.05 -6.62
C GLY A 77 15.70 5.00 -6.93
N GLY A 78 15.08 3.82 -6.91
CA GLY A 78 13.64 3.67 -7.10
C GLY A 78 12.82 4.13 -5.90
N THR A 79 11.51 4.05 -6.02
CA THR A 79 10.58 4.50 -4.98
C THR A 79 9.72 3.34 -4.49
N SER A 80 9.65 3.18 -3.17
CA SER A 80 8.71 2.30 -2.50
C SER A 80 7.71 3.13 -1.70
N VAL A 81 6.43 2.83 -1.83
CA VAL A 81 5.33 3.54 -1.18
C VAL A 81 4.55 2.58 -0.31
N LEU A 82 4.57 2.78 1.00
CA LEU A 82 3.71 2.06 1.91
C LEU A 82 2.35 2.75 1.94
N THR A 83 1.29 1.99 1.70
CA THR A 83 -0.09 2.47 1.67
C THR A 83 -0.90 1.91 2.83
N GLU A 84 -2.17 2.29 2.94
CA GLU A 84 -3.11 1.79 3.95
C GLU A 84 -2.71 2.20 5.38
N VAL A 85 -2.87 3.47 5.70
CA VAL A 85 -2.55 4.04 7.02
C VAL A 85 -3.17 3.23 8.19
N PRO A 86 -4.41 2.70 8.11
CA PRO A 86 -4.96 1.84 9.17
C PRO A 86 -4.13 0.59 9.48
N GLU A 87 -3.35 0.10 8.51
CA GLU A 87 -2.47 -1.06 8.71
C GLU A 87 -1.19 -0.72 9.50
N MET A 88 -0.98 0.54 9.83
CA MET A 88 0.17 1.03 10.60
C MET A 88 -0.17 1.22 12.09
N PHE A 89 -1.45 1.22 12.45
CA PHE A 89 -1.90 1.46 13.82
C PHE A 89 -1.38 0.38 14.77
N GLY A 90 -0.65 0.78 15.81
CA GLY A 90 0.03 -0.10 16.74
C GLY A 90 1.50 -0.40 16.41
N ALA A 91 1.99 0.01 15.21
CA ALA A 91 3.39 -0.12 14.80
C ALA A 91 3.97 1.19 14.24
N GLU A 92 3.27 2.29 14.43
CA GLU A 92 3.63 3.62 13.91
C GLU A 92 5.01 4.09 14.33
N THR A 93 5.45 3.72 15.52
CA THR A 93 6.79 4.10 16.05
C THR A 93 7.94 3.56 15.19
N ILE A 94 7.73 2.45 14.49
CA ILE A 94 8.74 1.90 13.56
C ILE A 94 8.98 2.88 12.41
N LEU A 95 7.93 3.50 11.89
CA LEU A 95 8.02 4.48 10.81
C LEU A 95 8.55 5.82 11.33
N MET A 96 8.03 6.29 12.45
CA MET A 96 8.44 7.54 13.10
C MET A 96 9.94 7.57 13.40
N ASN A 97 10.49 6.49 13.95
CA ASN A 97 11.92 6.35 14.26
C ASN A 97 12.83 6.31 13.02
N ARG A 98 12.24 6.19 11.84
CA ARG A 98 12.94 6.13 10.56
C ARG A 98 12.73 7.38 9.72
N CYS A 99 12.04 8.37 10.23
CA CYS A 99 11.89 9.66 9.57
C CYS A 99 13.25 10.35 9.42
N LYS A 100 13.51 10.88 8.24
CA LYS A 100 14.80 11.48 7.89
C LYS A 100 15.10 12.78 8.67
N ASN A 101 14.04 13.46 9.11
CA ASN A 101 14.11 14.70 9.87
C ASN A 101 12.85 14.89 10.72
N GLU A 102 12.85 15.92 11.56
CA GLU A 102 11.75 16.26 12.46
C GLU A 102 10.46 16.62 11.72
N GLU A 103 10.55 17.32 10.60
CA GLU A 103 9.38 17.68 9.80
C GLU A 103 8.62 16.42 9.30
N LEU A 104 9.35 15.43 8.79
CA LEU A 104 8.75 14.16 8.35
C LEU A 104 8.21 13.33 9.53
N PHE A 105 8.85 13.42 10.69
CA PHE A 105 8.34 12.81 11.90
C PHE A 105 6.97 13.40 12.24
N GLU A 106 6.85 14.72 12.31
CA GLU A 106 5.59 15.41 12.61
C GLU A 106 4.51 15.11 11.54
N GLN A 107 4.87 15.12 10.25
CA GLN A 107 3.97 14.74 9.17
C GLN A 107 3.47 13.29 9.32
N THR A 108 4.34 12.36 9.75
CA THR A 108 3.94 10.97 10.00
C THR A 108 2.99 10.86 11.19
N VAL A 109 3.25 11.61 12.27
CA VAL A 109 2.35 11.68 13.44
C VAL A 109 0.97 12.19 13.02
N HIS A 110 0.93 13.29 12.26
CA HIS A 110 -0.32 13.86 11.76
C HIS A 110 -1.07 12.89 10.85
N LEU A 111 -0.40 12.29 9.85
CA LEU A 111 -1.02 11.33 8.94
C LEU A 111 -1.76 10.22 9.71
N ILE A 112 -1.14 9.67 10.73
CA ILE A 112 -1.71 8.56 11.51
C ILE A 112 -2.85 9.04 12.42
N ASN A 113 -2.67 10.14 13.11
CA ASN A 113 -3.68 10.66 14.04
C ASN A 113 -4.91 11.21 13.32
N ASP A 114 -4.73 11.94 12.23
CA ASP A 114 -5.82 12.46 11.41
C ASP A 114 -6.68 11.32 10.86
N PHE A 115 -6.05 10.20 10.48
CA PHE A 115 -6.80 9.04 10.02
C PHE A 115 -7.56 8.34 11.15
N LYS A 116 -6.99 8.27 12.37
CA LYS A 116 -7.71 7.78 13.55
C LYS A 116 -8.93 8.67 13.85
N GLU A 117 -8.78 9.98 13.78
CA GLU A 117 -9.86 10.93 13.96
C GLU A 117 -10.94 10.81 12.86
N TYR A 118 -10.52 10.54 11.62
CA TYR A 118 -11.46 10.25 10.54
C TYR A 118 -12.38 9.08 10.87
N PHE A 119 -11.86 7.95 11.37
CA PHE A 119 -12.69 6.83 11.83
C PHE A 119 -13.67 7.26 12.93
N LEU A 120 -13.15 7.91 13.96
CA LEU A 120 -13.96 8.35 15.11
C LEU A 120 -15.06 9.33 14.70
N SER A 121 -14.79 10.23 13.75
CA SER A 121 -15.78 11.20 13.24
C SER A 121 -16.94 10.53 12.49
N HIS A 122 -16.73 9.31 12.00
CA HIS A 122 -17.77 8.51 11.34
C HIS A 122 -18.42 7.47 12.28
N GLY A 123 -18.05 7.48 13.56
CA GLY A 123 -18.57 6.55 14.55
C GLY A 123 -17.98 5.14 14.46
N GLU A 124 -16.86 4.99 13.72
CA GLU A 124 -16.19 3.70 13.52
C GLU A 124 -15.04 3.54 14.53
N PRO A 125 -14.87 2.34 15.09
CA PRO A 125 -13.79 2.06 16.03
C PRO A 125 -12.43 1.93 15.32
N VAL A 126 -11.40 2.55 15.88
CA VAL A 126 -10.04 2.52 15.33
C VAL A 126 -9.39 1.14 15.44
N GLY A 127 -9.81 0.31 16.39
CA GLY A 127 -9.12 -0.93 16.79
C GLY A 127 -9.69 -2.23 16.20
N GLU A 128 -10.58 -2.19 15.21
CA GLU A 128 -11.22 -3.41 14.66
C GLU A 128 -10.36 -4.20 13.65
N ASN A 129 -9.20 -3.71 13.29
CA ASN A 129 -8.23 -4.51 12.55
C ASN A 129 -7.54 -5.51 13.51
N PRO A 130 -7.28 -6.77 13.17
CA PRO A 130 -7.43 -7.43 11.87
C PRO A 130 -8.88 -7.81 11.52
N SER A 131 -9.14 -7.94 10.21
CA SER A 131 -10.44 -8.38 9.69
C SER A 131 -10.77 -9.83 10.11
N PRO A 132 -12.05 -10.25 10.04
CA PRO A 132 -12.41 -11.63 10.35
C PRO A 132 -11.61 -12.67 9.55
N GLY A 133 -11.32 -12.40 8.28
CA GLY A 133 -10.49 -13.28 7.45
C GLY A 133 -9.04 -13.36 7.91
N ASN A 134 -8.46 -12.24 8.33
CA ASN A 134 -7.10 -12.22 8.88
C ASN A 134 -7.03 -12.96 10.23
N LYS A 135 -8.07 -12.83 11.08
CA LYS A 135 -8.19 -13.60 12.34
C LYS A 135 -8.27 -15.09 12.08
N ALA A 136 -9.09 -15.52 11.13
CA ALA A 136 -9.17 -16.92 10.70
C ALA A 136 -7.83 -17.43 10.14
N GLY A 137 -7.05 -16.56 9.53
CA GLY A 137 -5.70 -16.83 9.05
C GLY A 137 -4.60 -16.82 10.12
N GLY A 138 -4.97 -16.60 11.40
CA GLY A 138 -4.06 -16.70 12.55
C GLY A 138 -3.46 -15.40 13.07
N ILE A 139 -3.89 -14.23 12.57
CA ILE A 139 -3.50 -12.93 13.14
C ILE A 139 -4.43 -12.61 14.30
N SER A 140 -3.88 -12.35 15.49
CA SER A 140 -4.67 -12.22 16.71
C SER A 140 -4.94 -10.79 17.14
N THR A 141 -3.99 -9.87 16.95
CA THR A 141 -4.07 -8.49 17.47
C THR A 141 -3.82 -7.44 16.38
N LEU A 142 -4.22 -6.20 16.69
CA LEU A 142 -3.94 -5.02 15.87
C LEU A 142 -2.43 -4.82 15.68
N GLU A 143 -1.67 -4.94 16.77
CA GLU A 143 -0.23 -4.75 16.76
C GLU A 143 0.48 -5.82 15.91
N GLU A 144 0.05 -7.08 16.03
CA GLU A 144 0.60 -8.17 15.21
C GLU A 144 0.37 -7.89 13.71
N LYS A 145 -0.83 -7.47 13.36
CA LYS A 145 -1.17 -7.07 12.00
C LYS A 145 -0.30 -5.91 11.53
N ALA A 146 -0.20 -4.84 12.32
CA ALA A 146 0.54 -3.64 11.97
C ALA A 146 2.04 -3.89 11.92
N LEU A 147 2.61 -4.64 12.85
CA LEU A 147 4.02 -5.06 12.84
C LEU A 147 4.35 -5.85 11.56
N GLY A 148 3.49 -6.79 11.19
CA GLY A 148 3.62 -7.53 9.95
C GLY A 148 3.58 -6.63 8.72
N CYS A 149 2.62 -5.73 8.64
CA CYS A 149 2.42 -4.86 7.49
C CYS A 149 3.54 -3.84 7.30
N THR A 150 4.03 -3.21 8.36
CA THR A 150 5.09 -2.21 8.30
C THR A 150 6.44 -2.79 7.87
N GLN A 151 6.68 -4.09 8.02
CA GLN A 151 7.90 -4.75 7.55
C GLN A 151 8.09 -4.66 6.04
N LYS A 152 7.01 -4.50 5.25
CA LYS A 152 7.07 -4.36 3.78
C LYS A 152 7.92 -3.17 3.33
N CYS A 153 8.07 -2.15 4.16
CA CYS A 153 8.87 -0.99 3.83
C CYS A 153 10.39 -1.15 4.11
N GLY A 154 10.83 -2.35 4.51
CA GLY A 154 12.24 -2.63 4.78
C GLY A 154 12.81 -1.81 5.93
N LYS A 155 14.06 -1.36 5.77
CA LYS A 155 14.83 -0.62 6.80
C LYS A 155 15.20 0.81 6.35
N SER A 156 14.88 1.19 5.14
CA SER A 156 15.23 2.49 4.58
C SER A 156 14.49 3.64 5.29
N TYR A 157 15.05 4.84 5.22
CA TYR A 157 14.45 6.02 5.85
C TYR A 157 13.12 6.41 5.19
N VAL A 158 12.17 6.84 6.02
CA VAL A 158 10.98 7.57 5.54
C VAL A 158 11.42 8.96 5.08
N SER A 159 11.24 9.23 3.80
CA SER A 159 11.73 10.45 3.16
C SER A 159 10.62 11.33 2.61
N GLY A 160 9.38 10.88 2.71
CA GLY A 160 8.21 11.65 2.33
C GLY A 160 6.95 11.05 2.95
N VAL A 161 6.04 11.93 3.27
CA VAL A 161 4.66 11.65 3.67
C VAL A 161 3.78 12.34 2.67
N MET A 162 2.78 11.65 2.14
CA MET A 162 1.95 12.19 1.09
C MET A 162 0.48 12.20 1.53
N PRO A 163 -0.12 13.36 1.63
CA PRO A 163 -1.55 13.49 1.81
C PRO A 163 -2.32 12.87 0.65
N TYR A 164 -3.57 12.52 0.91
CA TYR A 164 -4.49 11.97 -0.06
C TYR A 164 -4.59 12.83 -1.33
N GLY A 165 -4.49 12.18 -2.48
CA GLY A 165 -4.62 12.84 -3.79
C GLY A 165 -3.36 13.54 -4.31
N GLU A 166 -2.27 13.59 -3.57
CA GLU A 166 -1.02 14.16 -4.04
C GLU A 166 -0.26 13.25 -5.00
N ARG A 167 0.48 13.85 -5.92
CA ARG A 167 1.35 13.10 -6.83
C ARG A 167 2.69 12.78 -6.18
N LEU A 168 3.15 11.55 -6.36
CA LEU A 168 4.49 11.12 -5.96
C LEU A 168 5.58 11.98 -6.63
N LYS A 169 6.37 12.67 -5.82
CA LYS A 169 7.39 13.63 -6.30
C LYS A 169 8.83 13.13 -6.14
N LEU A 170 9.09 12.09 -5.33
CA LEU A 170 10.44 11.71 -4.90
C LEU A 170 10.72 10.21 -5.06
N SER A 171 12.01 9.88 -5.06
CA SER A 171 12.53 8.50 -5.04
C SER A 171 12.93 8.13 -3.62
N LEU A 172 12.08 7.48 -2.84
CA LEU A 172 12.38 6.88 -1.52
C LEU A 172 11.07 6.31 -0.94
N ILE A 173 11.06 5.79 0.28
CA ILE A 173 9.81 5.32 0.91
C ILE A 173 8.89 6.50 1.17
N HIS A 174 7.68 6.41 0.65
CA HIS A 174 6.58 7.30 0.97
C HIS A 174 5.48 6.54 1.71
N ILE A 175 4.82 7.22 2.63
CA ILE A 175 3.60 6.76 3.28
C ILE A 175 2.46 7.55 2.64
N SER A 176 1.47 6.86 2.08
CA SER A 176 0.29 7.51 1.49
C SER A 176 -0.98 6.75 1.82
N GLU A 177 -2.08 7.46 1.82
CA GLU A 177 -3.40 6.87 1.87
C GLU A 177 -3.81 6.33 0.49
N PRO A 178 -4.62 5.25 0.44
CA PRO A 178 -5.13 4.74 -0.82
C PRO A 178 -6.11 5.73 -1.46
N THR A 179 -6.04 5.85 -2.78
CA THR A 179 -7.02 6.60 -3.60
C THR A 179 -8.29 5.80 -3.81
#